data_f6b4aa75892a173683fc231fea2469b8
#
_entry.id   f6b4aa75892a173683fc231fea2469b8
#
_cell.length_a   1.000
_cell.length_b   1.000
_cell.length_c   1.000
_cell.angle_alpha   90.00
_cell.angle_beta   90.00
_cell.angle_gamma   90.00
#
_symmetry.space_group_name_H-M   'P 1'
#
loop_
_entity.id
_entity.type
_entity.pdbx_description
1 polymer ?
#
loop_
_entity_poly.entity_id
_entity_poly.type
_entity_poly.pdbx_seq_one_letter_code
_entity_poly.pdbx_strand_id
1 'polypeptide(L)'
;MVNYDFAKTPIVDMVNQIFLYAARNRASDIHLDPREESLMVRLRVDGNLINHSNVPKAYEKNLITRVKLVSGMNITETRLPQDGAIKGRIAERDLDMRVSALPTNEGEKIVIRILDFQKSLAGIESLGFTKDNEEKVKKMMSEPNGIILVTGATGSGKSTTTYSMLQALNKEETNIITVEDPIEMNIEGVNQVQVNSEIGMTFASALRSILRQDPNIILIGEIRDSETAQIAIRAAITGHLVLSTIHTNNGLATIERLLDMNVQRYLLSTALTGIVSQKLARTLCPHCKKLRKVTKYEKHLFKTVLNKNVTDVYEPVGCDQCHEGFQGRIALHEVILLSEKLKAMLADENTEKEDLRDAIYDGDTKTLLQDALEKVIAGYTTFQEIYRVVDIDVDLDKSIKKSMGIKVEDDIKNHNYTANLKRQDLANSSPVVYYVNSNKIPMDDDFDELDKLISEKEDEGLEDGLDIFENNIDLTAIKPNTNLLDNDLSSLSDLATDVDTSNISLEPIKQENNLDLNQDNNKILEIIDVFSDKDDSYLKIHPLIQRKKLEIIDSLNNKII
;
A
#
# COMPACT_ATOMS: atom_id res chain seq x y z
N MET A 1 0.11 12.87 -26.59
CA MET A 1 0.78 11.58 -26.83
C MET A 1 1.96 11.80 -27.77
N VAL A 2 3.09 11.16 -27.49
CA VAL A 2 4.26 11.18 -28.38
C VAL A 2 4.02 10.18 -29.50
N ASN A 3 4.23 10.59 -30.74
CA ASN A 3 4.15 9.72 -31.90
C ASN A 3 5.55 9.34 -32.35
N TYR A 4 5.87 8.06 -32.34
CA TYR A 4 7.11 7.51 -32.87
C TYR A 4 6.93 7.12 -34.33
N ASP A 5 7.96 7.34 -35.14
CA ASP A 5 8.02 6.73 -36.50
C ASP A 5 8.56 5.29 -36.37
N PHE A 6 7.63 4.34 -36.13
CA PHE A 6 7.98 2.94 -35.87
C PHE A 6 8.73 2.27 -37.04
N ALA A 7 8.63 2.81 -38.25
CA ALA A 7 9.36 2.29 -39.41
C ALA A 7 10.82 2.74 -39.44
N LYS A 8 11.15 3.87 -38.83
CA LYS A 8 12.48 4.47 -38.89
C LYS A 8 13.23 4.45 -37.55
N THR A 9 12.49 4.39 -36.41
CA THR A 9 13.12 4.44 -35.09
C THR A 9 13.47 3.02 -34.64
N PRO A 10 14.76 2.68 -34.41
CA PRO A 10 15.12 1.40 -33.83
C PRO A 10 14.48 1.21 -32.45
N ILE A 11 14.11 -0.04 -32.12
CA ILE A 11 13.47 -0.37 -30.83
C ILE A 11 14.35 0.06 -29.63
N VAL A 12 15.66 -0.07 -29.76
CA VAL A 12 16.62 0.37 -28.72
C VAL A 12 16.45 1.85 -28.41
N ASP A 13 16.42 2.68 -29.46
CA ASP A 13 16.29 4.13 -29.34
C ASP A 13 14.92 4.52 -28.81
N MET A 14 13.86 3.78 -29.19
CA MET A 14 12.51 3.99 -28.67
C MET A 14 12.46 3.75 -27.17
N VAL A 15 12.99 2.63 -26.66
CA VAL A 15 13.05 2.33 -25.23
C VAL A 15 13.85 3.41 -24.50
N ASN A 16 15.01 3.81 -25.04
CA ASN A 16 15.83 4.87 -24.47
C ASN A 16 15.10 6.22 -24.41
N GLN A 17 14.34 6.56 -25.47
CA GLN A 17 13.53 7.79 -25.49
C GLN A 17 12.40 7.76 -24.47
N ILE A 18 11.73 6.61 -24.28
CA ILE A 18 10.70 6.44 -23.25
C ILE A 18 11.31 6.66 -21.87
N PHE A 19 12.46 6.05 -21.59
CA PHE A 19 13.17 6.22 -20.31
C PHE A 19 13.62 7.66 -20.08
N LEU A 20 14.20 8.28 -21.12
CA LEU A 20 14.62 9.67 -21.06
C LEU A 20 13.46 10.63 -20.82
N TYR A 21 12.34 10.41 -21.51
CA TYR A 21 11.14 11.22 -21.32
C TYR A 21 10.56 11.03 -19.91
N ALA A 22 10.48 9.79 -19.41
CA ALA A 22 10.02 9.48 -18.07
C ALA A 22 10.91 10.15 -17.01
N ALA A 23 12.24 10.07 -17.14
CA ALA A 23 13.19 10.70 -16.22
C ALA A 23 13.07 12.23 -16.22
N ARG A 24 12.96 12.87 -17.41
CA ARG A 24 12.78 14.32 -17.53
C ARG A 24 11.48 14.83 -16.92
N ASN A 25 10.40 14.06 -17.06
CA ASN A 25 9.08 14.38 -16.52
C ASN A 25 8.88 13.87 -15.08
N ARG A 26 9.93 13.37 -14.42
CA ARG A 26 9.90 12.88 -13.02
C ARG A 26 8.85 11.79 -12.81
N ALA A 27 8.64 10.94 -13.80
CA ALA A 27 7.75 9.80 -13.64
C ALA A 27 8.30 8.85 -12.56
N SER A 28 7.42 8.35 -11.71
CA SER A 28 7.76 7.33 -10.72
C SER A 28 7.70 5.93 -11.32
N ASP A 29 6.81 5.70 -12.30
CA ASP A 29 6.65 4.40 -12.93
C ASP A 29 6.36 4.57 -14.42
N ILE A 30 6.82 3.59 -15.24
CA ILE A 30 6.47 3.42 -16.64
C ILE A 30 5.64 2.14 -16.72
N HIS A 31 4.48 2.21 -17.34
CA HIS A 31 3.59 1.08 -17.57
C HIS A 31 3.56 0.77 -19.07
N LEU A 32 3.85 -0.46 -19.42
CA LEU A 32 3.65 -1.03 -20.76
C LEU A 32 2.43 -1.96 -20.64
N ASP A 33 1.30 -1.49 -21.11
CA ASP A 33 0.02 -2.19 -20.98
C ASP A 33 -0.39 -2.79 -22.31
N PRO A 34 -0.28 -4.12 -22.51
CA PRO A 34 -0.74 -4.79 -23.71
C PRO A 34 -2.25 -4.66 -23.84
N ARG A 35 -2.72 -4.46 -25.07
CA ARG A 35 -4.11 -4.40 -25.48
C ARG A 35 -4.29 -5.24 -26.74
N GLU A 36 -5.53 -5.44 -27.16
CA GLU A 36 -5.86 -6.23 -28.34
C GLU A 36 -5.08 -5.80 -29.60
N GLU A 37 -5.07 -4.50 -29.91
CA GLU A 37 -4.47 -3.97 -31.15
C GLU A 37 -3.16 -3.20 -30.94
N SER A 38 -2.73 -2.99 -29.70
CA SER A 38 -1.60 -2.10 -29.40
C SER A 38 -1.01 -2.34 -28.02
N LEU A 39 0.19 -1.79 -27.78
CA LEU A 39 0.79 -1.66 -26.47
C LEU A 39 0.71 -0.19 -26.03
N MET A 40 -0.07 0.09 -24.98
CA MET A 40 -0.18 1.45 -24.44
C MET A 40 0.97 1.72 -23.45
N VAL A 41 1.76 2.74 -23.71
CA VAL A 41 2.78 3.24 -22.79
C VAL A 41 2.19 4.36 -21.95
N ARG A 42 2.19 4.18 -20.62
CA ARG A 42 1.71 5.19 -19.68
C ARG A 42 2.80 5.51 -18.66
N LEU A 43 2.82 6.73 -18.20
CA LEU A 43 3.75 7.21 -17.17
C LEU A 43 2.96 7.62 -15.93
N ARG A 44 3.47 7.28 -14.75
CA ARG A 44 2.94 7.80 -13.49
C ARG A 44 3.73 9.05 -13.11
N VAL A 45 3.11 10.22 -13.27
CA VAL A 45 3.71 11.52 -12.92
C VAL A 45 2.90 12.13 -11.79
N ASP A 46 3.58 12.51 -10.72
CA ASP A 46 2.98 13.08 -9.51
C ASP A 46 1.77 12.29 -8.96
N GLY A 47 1.83 10.93 -9.09
CA GLY A 47 0.81 9.99 -8.65
C GLY A 47 -0.25 9.65 -9.69
N ASN A 48 -0.42 10.43 -10.77
CA ASN A 48 -1.40 10.21 -11.82
C ASN A 48 -0.81 9.46 -13.01
N LEU A 49 -1.57 8.52 -13.60
CA LEU A 49 -1.21 7.86 -14.85
C LEU A 49 -1.60 8.75 -16.03
N ILE A 50 -0.62 9.05 -16.88
CA ILE A 50 -0.78 9.81 -18.12
C ILE A 50 -0.40 8.95 -19.32
N ASN A 51 -1.12 9.08 -20.42
CA ASN A 51 -0.80 8.38 -21.68
C ASN A 51 0.41 9.05 -22.32
N HIS A 52 1.44 8.25 -22.65
CA HIS A 52 2.64 8.70 -23.32
C HIS A 52 2.59 8.42 -24.82
N SER A 53 2.47 7.15 -25.21
CA SER A 53 2.42 6.73 -26.61
C SER A 53 1.64 5.44 -26.77
N ASN A 54 1.19 5.18 -27.99
CA ASN A 54 0.53 3.94 -28.38
C ASN A 54 1.40 3.23 -29.42
N VAL A 55 1.91 2.04 -29.07
CA VAL A 55 2.80 1.24 -29.92
C VAL A 55 1.96 0.21 -30.67
N PRO A 56 2.01 0.14 -32.02
CA PRO A 56 1.27 -0.87 -32.77
C PRO A 56 1.65 -2.29 -32.34
N LYS A 57 0.68 -3.22 -32.37
CA LYS A 57 0.85 -4.61 -31.91
C LYS A 57 2.05 -5.31 -32.54
N ALA A 58 2.36 -5.02 -33.82
CA ALA A 58 3.50 -5.58 -34.54
C ALA A 58 4.87 -5.31 -33.86
N TYR A 59 5.00 -4.23 -33.08
CA TYR A 59 6.25 -3.84 -32.40
C TYR A 59 6.25 -4.19 -30.91
N GLU A 60 5.13 -4.61 -30.34
CA GLU A 60 4.97 -4.92 -28.93
C GLU A 60 6.00 -5.93 -28.43
N LYS A 61 6.08 -7.09 -29.10
CA LYS A 61 7.00 -8.17 -28.70
C LYS A 61 8.45 -7.71 -28.68
N ASN A 62 8.86 -6.92 -29.67
CA ASN A 62 10.23 -6.43 -29.77
C ASN A 62 10.57 -5.45 -28.65
N LEU A 63 9.62 -4.56 -28.29
CA LEU A 63 9.79 -3.59 -27.22
C LEU A 63 9.86 -4.28 -25.85
N ILE A 64 8.96 -5.23 -25.58
CA ILE A 64 8.94 -6.04 -24.36
C ILE A 64 10.23 -6.86 -24.24
N THR A 65 10.65 -7.56 -25.32
CA THR A 65 11.91 -8.31 -25.34
C THR A 65 13.11 -7.42 -25.02
N ARG A 66 13.16 -6.20 -25.56
CA ARG A 66 14.24 -5.25 -25.27
C ARG A 66 14.26 -4.85 -23.81
N VAL A 67 13.10 -4.56 -23.21
CA VAL A 67 13.02 -4.22 -21.78
C VAL A 67 13.43 -5.41 -20.90
N LYS A 68 12.96 -6.62 -21.21
CA LYS A 68 13.36 -7.84 -20.48
C LYS A 68 14.88 -8.08 -20.58
N LEU A 69 15.46 -7.90 -21.76
CA LEU A 69 16.89 -8.07 -21.99
C LEU A 69 17.73 -7.13 -21.12
N VAL A 70 17.40 -5.82 -21.11
CA VAL A 70 18.17 -4.83 -20.35
C VAL A 70 17.95 -4.93 -18.86
N SER A 71 16.87 -5.56 -18.41
CA SER A 71 16.58 -5.83 -16.99
C SER A 71 17.07 -7.19 -16.49
N GLY A 72 17.77 -7.97 -17.33
CA GLY A 72 18.32 -9.27 -16.97
C GLY A 72 17.29 -10.41 -16.86
N MET A 73 16.09 -10.24 -17.42
CA MET A 73 15.04 -11.24 -17.42
C MET A 73 15.22 -12.27 -18.54
N ASN A 74 14.62 -13.45 -18.36
CA ASN A 74 14.55 -14.47 -19.39
C ASN A 74 13.57 -14.05 -20.53
N ILE A 75 14.13 -13.76 -21.71
CA ILE A 75 13.35 -13.31 -22.87
C ILE A 75 12.52 -14.41 -23.54
N THR A 76 12.83 -15.68 -23.27
CA THR A 76 12.11 -16.83 -23.85
C THR A 76 10.93 -17.29 -23.00
N GLU A 77 10.93 -16.97 -21.69
CA GLU A 77 9.81 -17.29 -20.79
C GLU A 77 8.81 -16.12 -20.78
N THR A 78 7.58 -16.39 -21.22
CA THR A 78 6.50 -15.39 -21.34
C THR A 78 5.25 -15.76 -20.55
N ARG A 79 5.25 -16.91 -19.85
CA ARG A 79 4.08 -17.48 -19.16
C ARG A 79 4.14 -17.27 -17.65
N LEU A 80 5.31 -16.95 -17.12
CA LEU A 80 5.54 -16.77 -15.68
C LEU A 80 5.89 -15.31 -15.37
N PRO A 81 5.48 -14.79 -14.21
CA PRO A 81 5.94 -13.48 -13.73
C PRO A 81 7.46 -13.49 -13.59
N GLN A 82 8.08 -12.35 -13.87
CA GLN A 82 9.52 -12.15 -13.72
C GLN A 82 9.80 -10.77 -13.16
N ASP A 83 10.83 -10.67 -12.34
CA ASP A 83 11.36 -9.42 -11.83
C ASP A 83 12.79 -9.21 -12.29
N GLY A 84 13.19 -7.97 -12.50
CA GLY A 84 14.52 -7.60 -12.94
C GLY A 84 14.87 -6.17 -12.54
N ALA A 85 16.10 -5.75 -12.85
CA ALA A 85 16.56 -4.42 -12.52
C ALA A 85 17.41 -3.83 -13.65
N ILE A 86 17.32 -2.52 -13.84
CA ILE A 86 18.14 -1.76 -14.78
C ILE A 86 18.85 -0.67 -14.00
N LYS A 87 20.18 -0.70 -14.00
CA LYS A 87 21.00 0.37 -13.43
C LYS A 87 21.68 1.14 -14.56
N GLY A 88 21.56 2.44 -14.54
CA GLY A 88 22.15 3.24 -15.61
C GLY A 88 22.02 4.73 -15.41
N ARG A 89 22.79 5.47 -16.19
CA ARG A 89 22.77 6.94 -16.20
C ARG A 89 21.86 7.45 -17.30
N ILE A 90 20.76 8.09 -16.91
CA ILE A 90 19.73 8.63 -17.81
C ILE A 90 19.52 10.11 -17.48
N ALA A 91 19.57 11.01 -18.48
CA ALA A 91 19.43 12.45 -18.28
C ALA A 91 20.41 13.02 -17.22
N GLU A 92 21.66 12.54 -17.23
CA GLU A 92 22.73 12.89 -16.28
C GLU A 92 22.45 12.51 -14.81
N ARG A 93 21.49 11.61 -14.59
CA ARG A 93 21.16 11.07 -13.26
C ARG A 93 21.44 9.58 -13.23
N ASP A 94 22.01 9.13 -12.14
CA ASP A 94 22.11 7.71 -11.85
C ASP A 94 20.75 7.22 -11.35
N LEU A 95 20.10 6.39 -12.16
CA LEU A 95 18.78 5.83 -11.88
C LEU A 95 18.90 4.32 -11.68
N ASP A 96 18.24 3.83 -10.67
CA ASP A 96 17.95 2.41 -10.50
C ASP A 96 16.47 2.18 -10.85
N MET A 97 16.21 1.20 -11.70
CA MET A 97 14.84 0.89 -12.13
C MET A 97 14.54 -0.57 -11.83
N ARG A 98 13.48 -0.81 -11.09
CA ARG A 98 12.93 -2.14 -10.84
C ARG A 98 11.87 -2.44 -11.89
N VAL A 99 11.98 -3.59 -12.50
CA VAL A 99 11.12 -4.01 -13.61
C VAL A 99 10.38 -5.27 -13.21
N SER A 100 9.06 -5.26 -13.33
CA SER A 100 8.23 -6.43 -13.11
C SER A 100 7.44 -6.73 -14.38
N ALA A 101 7.50 -7.98 -14.87
CA ALA A 101 6.77 -8.50 -16.01
C ALA A 101 5.70 -9.47 -15.52
N LEU A 102 4.47 -9.28 -15.98
CA LEU A 102 3.32 -10.10 -15.63
C LEU A 102 2.60 -10.56 -16.90
N PRO A 103 2.46 -11.88 -17.15
CA PRO A 103 1.65 -12.39 -18.24
C PRO A 103 0.18 -11.99 -18.08
N THR A 104 -0.43 -11.54 -19.16
CA THR A 104 -1.86 -11.23 -19.26
C THR A 104 -2.46 -11.87 -20.52
N ASN A 105 -3.79 -11.83 -20.66
CA ASN A 105 -4.48 -12.37 -21.84
C ASN A 105 -4.03 -11.71 -23.16
N GLU A 106 -3.67 -10.43 -23.10
CA GLU A 106 -3.29 -9.63 -24.29
C GLU A 106 -1.78 -9.60 -24.56
N GLY A 107 -0.97 -10.13 -23.65
CA GLY A 107 0.49 -10.12 -23.74
C GLY A 107 1.14 -9.91 -22.37
N GLU A 108 2.45 -9.64 -22.36
CA GLU A 108 3.16 -9.35 -21.10
C GLU A 108 3.01 -7.87 -20.73
N LYS A 109 2.37 -7.61 -19.57
CA LYS A 109 2.36 -6.30 -18.94
C LYS A 109 3.70 -6.08 -18.23
N ILE A 110 4.32 -4.91 -18.46
CA ILE A 110 5.54 -4.52 -17.72
C ILE A 110 5.28 -3.24 -16.93
N VAL A 111 5.76 -3.23 -15.69
CA VAL A 111 5.84 -2.02 -14.87
C VAL A 111 7.30 -1.78 -14.51
N ILE A 112 7.79 -0.57 -14.79
CA ILE A 112 9.15 -0.15 -14.49
C ILE A 112 9.07 0.96 -13.46
N ARG A 113 9.48 0.70 -12.23
CA ARG A 113 9.59 1.70 -11.16
C ARG A 113 10.93 2.41 -11.26
N ILE A 114 10.90 3.72 -11.34
CA ILE A 114 12.09 4.57 -11.41
C ILE A 114 12.42 5.05 -10.00
N LEU A 115 13.60 4.68 -9.51
CA LEU A 115 14.13 5.10 -8.23
C LEU A 115 15.12 6.26 -8.48
N ASP A 116 14.72 7.49 -8.10
CA ASP A 116 15.55 8.70 -8.22
C ASP A 116 16.16 9.03 -6.84
N PHE A 117 17.36 8.57 -6.61
CA PHE A 117 18.02 8.65 -5.30
C PHE A 117 18.44 10.05 -4.88
N GLN A 118 18.67 10.96 -5.82
CA GLN A 118 19.17 12.31 -5.50
C GLN A 118 18.17 13.12 -4.66
N LYS A 119 16.88 12.84 -4.78
CA LYS A 119 15.85 13.51 -3.98
C LYS A 119 15.65 12.92 -2.59
N SER A 120 15.98 11.65 -2.41
CA SER A 120 15.81 10.95 -1.13
C SER A 120 16.91 11.26 -0.12
N LEU A 121 18.02 11.87 -0.56
CA LEU A 121 19.12 12.35 0.28
C LEU A 121 18.98 13.84 0.66
N ALA A 122 17.89 14.48 0.30
CA ALA A 122 17.64 15.85 0.71
C ALA A 122 17.40 15.91 2.23
N GLY A 123 17.99 16.89 2.91
CA GLY A 123 17.86 17.04 4.36
C GLY A 123 16.40 17.19 4.83
N ILE A 124 16.17 17.06 6.13
CA ILE A 124 14.86 17.16 6.78
C ILE A 124 14.13 18.47 6.40
N GLU A 125 14.88 19.55 6.22
CA GLU A 125 14.38 20.88 5.84
C GLU A 125 13.64 20.86 4.49
N SER A 126 13.99 19.93 3.61
CA SER A 126 13.38 19.81 2.27
C SER A 126 12.08 18.99 2.25
N LEU A 127 11.74 18.30 3.34
CA LEU A 127 10.56 17.43 3.42
C LEU A 127 9.23 18.20 3.53
N GLY A 128 9.30 19.53 3.70
CA GLY A 128 8.11 20.38 3.76
C GLY A 128 7.40 20.36 5.12
N PHE A 129 8.11 20.08 6.20
CA PHE A 129 7.60 20.28 7.55
C PHE A 129 7.31 21.78 7.80
N THR A 130 6.30 22.07 8.62
CA THR A 130 6.20 23.39 9.26
C THR A 130 7.32 23.52 10.29
N LYS A 131 7.73 24.74 10.62
CA LYS A 131 8.81 24.96 11.60
C LYS A 131 8.58 24.22 12.92
N ASP A 132 7.36 24.28 13.43
CA ASP A 132 6.95 23.59 14.65
C ASP A 132 7.11 22.05 14.52
N ASN A 133 6.62 21.46 13.44
CA ASN A 133 6.77 20.03 13.18
C ASN A 133 8.23 19.62 12.97
N GLU A 134 9.03 20.46 12.31
CA GLU A 134 10.47 20.24 12.12
C GLU A 134 11.22 20.23 13.46
N GLU A 135 10.91 21.18 14.37
CA GLU A 135 11.49 21.21 15.72
C GLU A 135 11.12 19.96 16.54
N LYS A 136 9.86 19.49 16.45
CA LYS A 136 9.43 18.24 17.09
C LYS A 136 10.21 17.04 16.56
N VAL A 137 10.36 16.93 15.22
CA VAL A 137 11.12 15.85 14.60
C VAL A 137 12.59 15.89 15.03
N LYS A 138 13.24 17.06 15.01
CA LYS A 138 14.61 17.23 15.47
C LYS A 138 14.77 16.85 16.95
N LYS A 139 13.78 17.20 17.79
CA LYS A 139 13.76 16.80 19.20
C LYS A 139 13.67 15.28 19.35
N MET A 140 12.77 14.61 18.61
CA MET A 140 12.68 13.13 18.62
C MET A 140 14.00 12.49 18.24
N MET A 141 14.67 13.02 17.20
CA MET A 141 15.94 12.49 16.71
C MET A 141 17.13 12.77 17.65
N SER A 142 17.00 13.71 18.55
CA SER A 142 18.05 14.00 19.55
C SER A 142 17.97 13.11 20.79
N GLU A 143 16.90 12.32 20.93
CA GLU A 143 16.78 11.37 22.03
C GLU A 143 17.80 10.24 21.88
N PRO A 144 18.44 9.80 22.96
CA PRO A 144 19.49 8.78 22.88
C PRO A 144 18.92 7.40 22.56
N ASN A 145 17.66 7.16 22.87
CA ASN A 145 16.94 5.90 22.65
C ASN A 145 15.45 6.15 22.56
N GLY A 146 14.73 5.17 22.03
CA GLY A 146 13.30 5.24 21.81
C GLY A 146 12.93 4.81 20.39
N ILE A 147 11.65 4.83 20.06
CA ILE A 147 11.17 4.50 18.71
C ILE A 147 10.44 5.68 18.10
N ILE A 148 10.83 6.04 16.88
CA ILE A 148 10.15 7.03 16.03
C ILE A 148 9.48 6.27 14.90
N LEU A 149 8.18 6.47 14.72
CA LEU A 149 7.37 5.80 13.70
C LEU A 149 6.92 6.78 12.63
N VAL A 150 7.19 6.44 11.36
CA VAL A 150 6.66 7.17 10.22
C VAL A 150 5.52 6.38 9.61
N THR A 151 4.33 6.97 9.53
CA THR A 151 3.12 6.28 9.10
C THR A 151 2.45 6.95 7.92
N GLY A 152 1.68 6.17 7.17
CA GLY A 152 0.93 6.59 5.99
C GLY A 152 0.75 5.45 4.98
N ALA A 153 -0.09 5.68 3.98
CA ALA A 153 -0.32 4.73 2.89
C ALA A 153 0.94 4.50 2.04
N THR A 154 0.90 3.47 1.19
CA THR A 154 1.94 3.27 0.18
C THR A 154 2.06 4.49 -0.73
N GLY A 155 3.28 4.95 -0.97
CA GLY A 155 3.54 6.14 -1.77
C GLY A 155 3.34 7.48 -1.04
N SER A 156 3.14 7.49 0.29
CA SER A 156 3.07 8.72 1.08
C SER A 156 4.43 9.38 1.36
N GLY A 157 5.54 8.76 0.97
CA GLY A 157 6.90 9.28 1.13
C GLY A 157 7.60 8.83 2.42
N LYS A 158 7.11 7.78 3.11
CA LYS A 158 7.68 7.28 4.37
C LYS A 158 9.18 6.98 4.24
N SER A 159 9.58 6.22 3.21
CA SER A 159 11.00 5.87 2.98
C SER A 159 11.88 7.12 2.78
N THR A 160 11.38 8.13 2.06
CA THR A 160 12.09 9.41 1.89
C THR A 160 12.31 10.09 3.24
N THR A 161 11.29 10.13 4.09
CA THR A 161 11.37 10.75 5.42
C THR A 161 12.30 9.97 6.35
N THR A 162 12.20 8.63 6.40
CA THR A 162 13.08 7.79 7.23
C THR A 162 14.54 7.86 6.76
N TYR A 163 14.79 7.90 5.45
CA TYR A 163 16.14 8.03 4.91
C TYR A 163 16.74 9.42 5.14
N SER A 164 15.93 10.49 5.06
CA SER A 164 16.39 11.84 5.42
C SER A 164 16.73 11.95 6.91
N MET A 165 15.94 11.31 7.79
CA MET A 165 16.28 11.20 9.22
C MET A 165 17.58 10.42 9.43
N LEU A 166 17.71 9.28 8.75
CA LEU A 166 18.89 8.43 8.84
C LEU A 166 20.14 9.17 8.39
N GLN A 167 20.07 9.90 7.26
CA GLN A 167 21.16 10.72 6.75
C GLN A 167 21.57 11.82 7.74
N ALA A 168 20.62 12.47 8.41
CA ALA A 168 20.91 13.49 9.40
C ALA A 168 21.56 12.93 10.68
N LEU A 169 21.31 11.64 10.98
CA LEU A 169 21.89 10.91 12.11
C LEU A 169 23.20 10.19 11.78
N ASN A 170 23.54 10.08 10.51
CA ASN A 170 24.71 9.34 10.04
C ASN A 170 26.00 10.15 10.25
N LYS A 171 26.73 9.79 11.29
CA LYS A 171 28.02 10.39 11.68
C LYS A 171 29.06 9.28 11.80
N GLU A 172 30.34 9.64 11.71
CA GLU A 172 31.45 8.67 11.78
C GLU A 172 31.45 7.83 13.07
N GLU A 173 31.02 8.44 14.19
CA GLU A 173 30.95 7.77 15.49
C GLU A 173 29.66 6.96 15.73
N THR A 174 28.74 6.92 14.76
CA THR A 174 27.42 6.32 14.94
C THR A 174 27.31 5.01 14.15
N ASN A 175 27.13 3.89 14.84
CA ASN A 175 26.87 2.61 14.18
C ASN A 175 25.38 2.50 13.82
N ILE A 176 25.10 2.60 12.52
CA ILE A 176 23.74 2.52 11.99
C ILE A 176 23.55 1.22 11.21
N ILE A 177 22.52 0.46 11.56
CA ILE A 177 22.18 -0.77 10.86
C ILE A 177 20.71 -0.76 10.47
N THR A 178 20.42 -1.16 9.23
CA THR A 178 19.06 -1.25 8.73
C THR A 178 18.66 -2.68 8.39
N VAL A 179 17.36 -2.96 8.42
CA VAL A 179 16.76 -4.17 7.83
C VAL A 179 15.56 -3.76 6.98
N GLU A 180 15.56 -4.13 5.70
CA GLU A 180 14.66 -3.58 4.69
C GLU A 180 14.17 -4.66 3.71
N ASP A 181 12.99 -4.45 3.11
CA ASP A 181 12.35 -5.36 2.15
C ASP A 181 11.71 -4.62 0.95
N PRO A 182 12.50 -4.37 -0.08
CA PRO A 182 13.95 -4.44 -0.18
C PRO A 182 14.63 -3.11 0.20
N ILE A 183 15.97 -3.09 0.19
CA ILE A 183 16.75 -1.84 0.27
C ILE A 183 16.41 -0.97 -0.94
N GLU A 184 15.90 0.25 -0.67
CA GLU A 184 15.53 1.17 -1.75
C GLU A 184 16.74 1.88 -2.32
N MET A 185 17.72 2.23 -1.47
CA MET A 185 18.90 3.00 -1.83
C MET A 185 20.06 2.65 -0.89
N ASN A 186 21.26 2.56 -1.43
CA ASN A 186 22.46 2.41 -0.61
C ASN A 186 22.85 3.77 0.01
N ILE A 187 23.11 3.76 1.31
CA ILE A 187 23.56 4.93 2.08
C ILE A 187 24.99 4.67 2.53
N GLU A 188 25.91 5.53 2.15
CA GLU A 188 27.31 5.44 2.57
C GLU A 188 27.41 5.54 4.11
N GLY A 189 28.22 4.69 4.73
CA GLY A 189 28.39 4.65 6.19
C GLY A 189 27.28 3.88 6.94
N VAL A 190 26.29 3.31 6.26
CA VAL A 190 25.19 2.54 6.88
C VAL A 190 25.28 1.07 6.48
N ASN A 191 25.17 0.17 7.46
CA ASN A 191 25.11 -1.26 7.23
C ASN A 191 23.65 -1.68 6.94
N GLN A 192 23.36 -1.98 5.68
CA GLN A 192 21.98 -2.29 5.23
C GLN A 192 21.81 -3.78 4.99
N VAL A 193 20.83 -4.39 5.68
CA VAL A 193 20.46 -5.81 5.56
C VAL A 193 19.17 -5.92 4.77
N GLN A 194 19.20 -6.70 3.70
CA GLN A 194 17.98 -6.99 2.94
C GLN A 194 17.33 -8.28 3.42
N VAL A 195 16.02 -8.24 3.65
CA VAL A 195 15.19 -9.42 3.94
C VAL A 195 15.27 -10.41 2.77
N ASN A 196 15.41 -11.68 3.09
CA ASN A 196 15.31 -12.79 2.14
C ASN A 196 14.60 -13.96 2.81
N SER A 197 13.30 -14.07 2.57
CA SER A 197 12.45 -15.10 3.16
C SER A 197 12.79 -16.51 2.70
N GLU A 198 13.39 -16.68 1.52
CA GLU A 198 13.78 -18.00 0.99
C GLU A 198 14.83 -18.70 1.86
N ILE A 199 15.72 -17.93 2.49
CA ILE A 199 16.76 -18.45 3.39
C ILE A 199 16.43 -18.19 4.87
N GLY A 200 15.20 -17.76 5.20
CA GLY A 200 14.77 -17.48 6.56
C GLY A 200 15.27 -16.15 7.15
N MET A 201 15.85 -15.26 6.34
CA MET A 201 16.23 -13.91 6.76
C MET A 201 14.99 -13.01 6.78
N THR A 202 14.23 -13.05 7.87
CA THR A 202 13.04 -12.22 8.11
C THR A 202 13.40 -10.94 8.87
N PHE A 203 12.47 -9.97 8.97
CA PHE A 203 12.65 -8.78 9.82
C PHE A 203 13.00 -9.17 11.26
N ALA A 204 12.25 -10.09 11.86
CA ALA A 204 12.48 -10.52 13.24
C ALA A 204 13.84 -11.23 13.43
N SER A 205 14.23 -12.14 12.52
CA SER A 205 15.50 -12.86 12.61
C SER A 205 16.70 -11.93 12.41
N ALA A 206 16.63 -11.02 11.45
CA ALA A 206 17.66 -10.00 11.22
C ALA A 206 17.80 -9.06 12.42
N LEU A 207 16.68 -8.55 12.95
CA LEU A 207 16.67 -7.62 14.08
C LEU A 207 17.30 -8.24 15.34
N ARG A 208 17.01 -9.52 15.65
CA ARG A 208 17.70 -10.24 16.75
C ARG A 208 19.21 -10.32 16.55
N SER A 209 19.68 -10.40 15.32
CA SER A 209 21.13 -10.42 15.02
C SER A 209 21.72 -9.03 15.07
N ILE A 210 21.01 -8.02 14.59
CA ILE A 210 21.40 -6.60 14.65
C ILE A 210 21.68 -6.17 16.09
N LEU A 211 20.83 -6.57 17.04
CA LEU A 211 21.00 -6.25 18.46
C LEU A 211 22.30 -6.81 19.09
N ARG A 212 23.03 -7.70 18.41
CA ARG A 212 24.35 -8.21 18.80
C ARG A 212 25.51 -7.57 18.05
N GLN A 213 25.23 -6.53 17.24
CA GLN A 213 26.20 -5.82 16.42
C GLN A 213 26.56 -4.43 16.98
N ASP A 214 26.24 -4.18 18.26
CA ASP A 214 26.49 -2.91 18.93
C ASP A 214 25.93 -1.68 18.15
N PRO A 215 24.67 -1.69 17.71
CA PRO A 215 24.10 -0.58 16.97
C PRO A 215 23.75 0.59 17.91
N ASN A 216 23.96 1.82 17.45
CA ASN A 216 23.39 3.00 18.10
C ASN A 216 21.99 3.28 17.56
N ILE A 217 21.83 3.12 16.23
CA ILE A 217 20.59 3.42 15.51
C ILE A 217 20.20 2.21 14.66
N ILE A 218 18.92 1.85 14.71
CA ILE A 218 18.35 0.75 13.95
C ILE A 218 17.20 1.29 13.08
N LEU A 219 17.27 1.08 11.76
CA LEU A 219 16.11 1.28 10.90
C LEU A 219 15.47 -0.07 10.58
N ILE A 220 14.20 -0.21 10.90
CA ILE A 220 13.36 -1.33 10.49
C ILE A 220 12.45 -0.80 9.37
N GLY A 221 12.61 -1.31 8.16
CA GLY A 221 11.90 -0.83 6.96
C GLY A 221 10.40 -0.68 7.22
N GLU A 222 9.78 -1.69 7.82
CA GLU A 222 8.40 -1.62 8.30
C GLU A 222 8.09 -2.67 9.38
N ILE A 223 7.10 -2.38 10.22
CA ILE A 223 6.54 -3.31 11.20
C ILE A 223 5.20 -3.84 10.68
N ARG A 224 5.17 -5.15 10.38
CA ARG A 224 3.97 -5.84 9.85
C ARG A 224 3.34 -6.82 10.85
N ASP A 225 4.14 -7.35 11.77
CA ASP A 225 3.76 -8.44 12.67
C ASP A 225 4.13 -8.16 14.13
N SER A 226 3.50 -8.90 15.03
CA SER A 226 3.66 -8.77 16.48
C SER A 226 5.09 -9.08 16.96
N GLU A 227 5.77 -10.02 16.31
CA GLU A 227 7.12 -10.42 16.71
C GLU A 227 8.12 -9.30 16.46
N THR A 228 8.11 -8.75 15.25
CA THR A 228 8.94 -7.59 14.88
C THR A 228 8.64 -6.38 15.75
N ALA A 229 7.34 -6.10 16.03
CA ALA A 229 6.92 -5.00 16.89
C ALA A 229 7.51 -5.13 18.29
N GLN A 230 7.38 -6.30 18.93
CA GLN A 230 7.88 -6.54 20.28
C GLN A 230 9.41 -6.43 20.38
N ILE A 231 10.14 -6.92 19.38
CA ILE A 231 11.61 -6.82 19.37
C ILE A 231 12.03 -5.36 19.16
N ALA A 232 11.37 -4.60 18.28
CA ALA A 232 11.63 -3.19 18.04
C ALA A 232 11.41 -2.33 19.31
N ILE A 233 10.30 -2.56 20.00
CA ILE A 233 9.99 -1.87 21.27
C ILE A 233 11.03 -2.19 22.35
N ARG A 234 11.42 -3.46 22.49
CA ARG A 234 12.48 -3.85 23.45
C ARG A 234 13.83 -3.22 23.09
N ALA A 235 14.19 -3.17 21.81
CA ALA A 235 15.40 -2.49 21.35
C ALA A 235 15.40 -1.01 21.76
N ALA A 236 14.28 -0.32 21.56
CA ALA A 236 14.10 1.08 21.93
C ALA A 236 14.25 1.31 23.44
N ILE A 237 13.72 0.41 24.29
CA ILE A 237 13.84 0.50 25.75
C ILE A 237 15.27 0.21 26.22
N THR A 238 15.98 -0.68 25.52
CA THR A 238 17.33 -1.13 25.92
C THR A 238 18.48 -0.25 25.43
N GLY A 239 18.21 0.96 24.96
CA GLY A 239 19.23 1.95 24.68
C GLY A 239 19.48 2.28 23.21
N HIS A 240 18.65 1.78 22.29
CA HIS A 240 18.81 2.02 20.85
C HIS A 240 17.79 3.04 20.33
N LEU A 241 18.19 3.94 19.43
CA LEU A 241 17.25 4.76 18.68
C LEU A 241 16.71 3.94 17.50
N VAL A 242 15.42 3.64 17.49
CA VAL A 242 14.77 2.85 16.46
C VAL A 242 13.94 3.75 15.56
N LEU A 243 14.18 3.67 14.25
CA LEU A 243 13.33 4.26 13.23
C LEU A 243 12.54 3.15 12.54
N SER A 244 11.25 3.33 12.32
CA SER A 244 10.48 2.36 11.54
C SER A 244 9.30 2.98 10.83
N THR A 245 8.70 2.21 9.91
CA THR A 245 7.44 2.60 9.28
C THR A 245 6.32 1.63 9.63
N ILE A 246 5.09 2.13 9.57
CA ILE A 246 3.89 1.33 9.76
C ILE A 246 2.79 1.85 8.82
N HIS A 247 1.89 0.97 8.37
CA HIS A 247 0.80 1.35 7.47
C HIS A 247 -0.47 1.67 8.26
N THR A 248 -0.62 2.91 8.70
CA THR A 248 -1.83 3.45 9.33
C THR A 248 -2.13 4.86 8.81
N ASN A 249 -3.35 5.37 9.03
CA ASN A 249 -3.80 6.63 8.43
C ASN A 249 -3.44 7.87 9.25
N ASN A 250 -3.24 7.74 10.56
CA ASN A 250 -2.90 8.82 11.49
C ASN A 250 -2.15 8.27 12.71
N GLY A 251 -1.70 9.15 13.59
CA GLY A 251 -0.89 8.77 14.74
C GLY A 251 -1.65 7.98 15.80
N LEU A 252 -2.92 8.30 16.07
CA LEU A 252 -3.74 7.54 17.02
C LEU A 252 -3.94 6.10 16.54
N ALA A 253 -4.29 5.91 15.25
CA ALA A 253 -4.41 4.58 14.66
C ALA A 253 -3.08 3.80 14.67
N THR A 254 -1.93 4.48 14.72
CA THR A 254 -0.62 3.84 14.89
C THR A 254 -0.48 3.23 16.28
N ILE A 255 -0.86 3.97 17.32
CA ILE A 255 -0.86 3.48 18.69
C ILE A 255 -1.78 2.25 18.81
N GLU A 256 -3.01 2.35 18.32
CA GLU A 256 -3.97 1.24 18.31
C GLU A 256 -3.41 0.00 17.60
N ARG A 257 -2.82 0.20 16.42
CA ARG A 257 -2.24 -0.90 15.65
C ARG A 257 -1.13 -1.64 16.40
N LEU A 258 -0.31 -0.94 17.17
CA LEU A 258 0.72 -1.56 18.01
C LEU A 258 0.11 -2.33 19.18
N LEU A 259 -0.96 -1.81 19.78
CA LEU A 259 -1.71 -2.53 20.82
C LEU A 259 -2.36 -3.79 20.27
N ASP A 260 -2.94 -3.74 19.06
CA ASP A 260 -3.48 -4.90 18.34
C ASP A 260 -2.41 -5.95 18.01
N MET A 261 -1.15 -5.52 17.83
CA MET A 261 0.02 -6.40 17.69
C MET A 261 0.53 -6.95 19.03
N ASN A 262 -0.28 -6.90 20.10
CA ASN A 262 0.07 -7.36 21.44
C ASN A 262 1.30 -6.67 22.07
N VAL A 263 1.57 -5.42 21.71
CA VAL A 263 2.53 -4.59 22.44
C VAL A 263 1.84 -4.05 23.68
N GLN A 264 2.42 -4.34 24.85
CA GLN A 264 1.84 -3.90 26.12
C GLN A 264 1.94 -2.38 26.27
N ARG A 265 0.88 -1.76 26.81
CA ARG A 265 0.77 -0.29 26.95
C ARG A 265 1.96 0.34 27.67
N TYR A 266 2.41 -0.25 28.77
CA TYR A 266 3.54 0.27 29.55
C TYR A 266 4.87 0.21 28.79
N LEU A 267 5.10 -0.82 27.96
CA LEU A 267 6.28 -0.90 27.09
C LEU A 267 6.21 0.15 25.99
N LEU A 268 5.04 0.29 25.36
CA LEU A 268 4.84 1.26 24.30
C LEU A 268 5.02 2.70 24.81
N SER A 269 4.47 3.03 25.98
CA SER A 269 4.60 4.36 26.60
C SER A 269 6.05 4.72 26.92
N THR A 270 6.86 3.72 27.29
CA THR A 270 8.29 3.90 27.59
C THR A 270 9.12 4.05 26.33
N ALA A 271 8.82 3.26 25.30
CA ALA A 271 9.62 3.20 24.07
C ALA A 271 9.29 4.31 23.08
N LEU A 272 8.00 4.67 22.94
CA LEU A 272 7.54 5.56 21.87
C LEU A 272 7.96 7.00 22.12
N THR A 273 8.82 7.54 21.26
CA THR A 273 9.28 8.93 21.29
C THR A 273 8.33 9.84 20.51
N GLY A 274 7.87 9.37 19.33
CA GLY A 274 6.90 10.11 18.55
C GLY A 274 6.48 9.40 17.28
N ILE A 275 5.47 10.01 16.63
CA ILE A 275 4.87 9.51 15.40
C ILE A 275 4.80 10.64 14.39
N VAL A 276 5.20 10.35 13.14
CA VAL A 276 5.08 11.25 11.99
C VAL A 276 4.12 10.63 11.00
N SER A 277 2.88 11.11 10.98
CA SER A 277 1.90 10.69 9.98
C SER A 277 1.99 11.57 8.76
N GLN A 278 1.97 10.98 7.56
CA GLN A 278 2.14 11.76 6.35
C GLN A 278 1.32 11.29 5.15
N LYS A 279 0.92 12.26 4.33
CA LYS A 279 0.29 12.08 3.02
C LYS A 279 0.97 13.01 2.00
N LEU A 280 0.87 12.71 0.71
CA LEU A 280 1.42 13.57 -0.35
C LEU A 280 0.30 14.25 -1.14
N ALA A 281 0.40 15.57 -1.31
CA ALA A 281 -0.42 16.37 -2.21
C ALA A 281 0.41 16.87 -3.39
N ARG A 282 -0.22 17.07 -4.57
CA ARG A 282 0.47 17.71 -5.71
C ARG A 282 0.76 19.17 -5.40
N THR A 283 1.94 19.62 -5.79
CA THR A 283 2.36 21.01 -5.62
C THR A 283 1.94 21.84 -6.82
N LEU A 284 1.34 23.01 -6.57
CA LEU A 284 1.02 23.98 -7.62
C LEU A 284 2.26 24.42 -8.38
N CYS A 285 2.15 24.48 -9.70
CA CYS A 285 3.20 25.00 -10.54
C CYS A 285 3.49 26.48 -10.20
N PRO A 286 4.73 26.84 -9.85
CA PRO A 286 5.06 28.22 -9.49
C PRO A 286 4.89 29.21 -10.66
N HIS A 287 4.98 28.72 -11.91
CA HIS A 287 4.96 29.55 -13.12
C HIS A 287 3.54 29.95 -13.56
N CYS A 288 2.53 29.13 -13.27
CA CYS A 288 1.19 29.36 -13.83
C CYS A 288 0.06 29.44 -12.81
N LYS A 289 0.31 29.18 -11.51
CA LYS A 289 -0.74 29.32 -10.49
C LYS A 289 -1.30 30.74 -10.44
N LYS A 290 -2.62 30.88 -10.23
CA LYS A 290 -3.31 32.16 -10.12
C LYS A 290 -4.07 32.27 -8.81
N LEU A 291 -4.23 33.49 -8.30
CA LEU A 291 -5.09 33.78 -7.15
C LEU A 291 -6.55 33.71 -7.56
N ARG A 292 -7.38 33.09 -6.73
CA ARG A 292 -8.83 33.15 -6.78
C ARG A 292 -9.42 33.48 -5.41
N LYS A 293 -10.64 34.00 -5.40
CA LYS A 293 -11.39 34.14 -4.15
C LYS A 293 -11.77 32.78 -3.59
N VAL A 294 -11.71 32.65 -2.26
CA VAL A 294 -12.21 31.47 -1.57
C VAL A 294 -13.71 31.34 -1.71
N THR A 295 -14.22 30.13 -1.79
CA THR A 295 -15.64 29.83 -1.72
C THR A 295 -16.18 30.07 -0.29
N LYS A 296 -17.51 30.12 -0.13
CA LYS A 296 -18.13 30.23 1.20
C LYS A 296 -17.75 29.05 2.10
N TYR A 297 -17.72 27.84 1.55
CA TYR A 297 -17.32 26.63 2.26
C TYR A 297 -15.85 26.70 2.74
N GLU A 298 -14.93 27.00 1.83
CA GLU A 298 -13.51 27.15 2.15
C GLU A 298 -13.28 28.19 3.24
N LYS A 299 -13.97 29.35 3.16
CA LYS A 299 -13.89 30.40 4.17
C LYS A 299 -14.32 29.90 5.55
N HIS A 300 -15.43 29.15 5.63
CA HIS A 300 -15.89 28.56 6.89
C HIS A 300 -14.90 27.54 7.42
N LEU A 301 -14.38 26.64 6.55
CA LEU A 301 -13.42 25.63 6.94
C LEU A 301 -12.14 26.26 7.50
N PHE A 302 -11.56 27.26 6.82
CA PHE A 302 -10.39 27.98 7.33
C PHE A 302 -10.66 28.65 8.68
N LYS A 303 -11.86 29.22 8.85
CA LYS A 303 -12.23 29.86 10.12
C LYS A 303 -12.41 28.85 11.24
N THR A 304 -13.06 27.71 10.95
CA THR A 304 -13.34 26.68 11.97
C THR A 304 -12.07 25.94 12.38
N VAL A 305 -11.25 25.50 11.41
CA VAL A 305 -10.09 24.63 11.65
C VAL A 305 -8.85 25.41 12.07
N LEU A 306 -8.60 26.58 11.45
CA LEU A 306 -7.39 27.39 11.70
C LEU A 306 -7.66 28.69 12.45
N ASN A 307 -8.90 29.02 12.70
CA ASN A 307 -9.32 30.35 13.21
C ASN A 307 -8.78 31.52 12.36
N LYS A 308 -8.57 31.31 11.03
CA LYS A 308 -8.03 32.31 10.10
C LYS A 308 -9.10 32.80 9.13
N ASN A 309 -9.11 34.11 8.86
CA ASN A 309 -9.93 34.70 7.82
C ASN A 309 -9.14 34.77 6.51
N VAL A 310 -9.36 33.81 5.62
CA VAL A 310 -8.71 33.70 4.31
C VAL A 310 -9.66 34.26 3.25
N THR A 311 -9.16 35.10 2.34
CA THR A 311 -9.93 35.72 1.25
C THR A 311 -9.55 35.17 -0.10
N ASP A 312 -8.29 34.78 -0.27
CA ASP A 312 -7.72 34.38 -1.54
C ASP A 312 -6.87 33.11 -1.36
N VAL A 313 -6.92 32.23 -2.35
CA VAL A 313 -6.08 31.03 -2.47
C VAL A 313 -5.62 30.86 -3.91
N TYR A 314 -4.64 30.00 -4.14
CA TYR A 314 -4.17 29.74 -5.49
C TYR A 314 -4.93 28.58 -6.15
N GLU A 315 -5.10 28.66 -7.47
CA GLU A 315 -5.67 27.63 -8.33
C GLU A 315 -4.68 27.22 -9.43
N PRO A 316 -4.75 25.97 -9.94
CA PRO A 316 -3.93 25.52 -11.05
C PRO A 316 -4.47 26.07 -12.37
N VAL A 317 -3.56 26.42 -13.31
CA VAL A 317 -3.94 26.89 -14.65
C VAL A 317 -3.44 25.92 -15.71
N GLY A 318 -2.15 25.59 -15.69
CA GLY A 318 -1.47 24.80 -16.70
C GLY A 318 -0.53 25.63 -17.58
N CYS A 319 0.64 25.09 -17.90
CA CYS A 319 1.62 25.65 -18.82
C CYS A 319 2.54 24.55 -19.34
N ASP A 320 3.43 24.89 -20.27
CA ASP A 320 4.37 23.94 -20.89
C ASP A 320 5.39 23.33 -19.91
N GLN A 321 5.54 23.90 -18.72
CA GLN A 321 6.48 23.43 -17.69
C GLN A 321 5.83 22.53 -16.63
N CYS A 322 4.54 22.25 -16.73
CA CYS A 322 3.80 21.50 -15.71
C CYS A 322 2.75 20.58 -16.33
N HIS A 323 2.20 19.70 -15.50
CA HIS A 323 1.06 18.86 -15.87
C HIS A 323 -0.20 19.36 -15.16
N GLU A 324 -1.20 19.86 -15.92
CA GLU A 324 -2.49 20.35 -15.38
C GLU A 324 -2.35 21.41 -14.27
N GLY A 325 -1.31 22.22 -14.31
CA GLY A 325 -1.06 23.26 -13.28
C GLY A 325 -0.33 22.77 -12.04
N PHE A 326 0.14 21.51 -12.02
CA PHE A 326 0.89 20.93 -10.91
C PHE A 326 2.31 20.52 -11.33
N GLN A 327 3.24 20.62 -10.39
CA GLN A 327 4.64 20.22 -10.59
C GLN A 327 5.24 19.71 -9.29
N GLY A 328 5.40 18.39 -9.17
CA GLY A 328 5.92 17.72 -7.99
C GLY A 328 4.89 17.52 -6.89
N ARG A 329 5.34 17.09 -5.72
CA ARG A 329 4.50 16.78 -4.56
C ARG A 329 5.09 17.40 -3.31
N ILE A 330 4.22 17.75 -2.35
CA ILE A 330 4.57 18.20 -1.02
C ILE A 330 3.97 17.25 0.00
N ALA A 331 4.70 16.94 1.06
CA ALA A 331 4.17 16.14 2.13
C ALA A 331 3.30 17.00 3.07
N LEU A 332 2.24 16.38 3.57
CA LEU A 332 1.38 16.88 4.63
C LEU A 332 1.69 16.07 5.87
N HIS A 333 1.87 16.71 7.02
CA HIS A 333 2.36 16.06 8.22
C HIS A 333 1.47 16.30 9.43
N GLU A 334 1.30 15.24 10.20
CA GLU A 334 0.85 15.27 11.59
C GLU A 334 2.00 14.69 12.43
N VAL A 335 2.54 15.48 13.34
CA VAL A 335 3.69 15.10 14.18
C VAL A 335 3.28 15.09 15.64
N ILE A 336 3.23 13.88 16.21
CA ILE A 336 2.94 13.66 17.64
C ILE A 336 4.25 13.42 18.36
N LEU A 337 4.65 14.36 19.19
CA LEU A 337 5.74 14.17 20.15
C LEU A 337 5.14 13.67 21.47
N LEU A 338 5.58 12.53 21.97
CA LEU A 338 5.04 11.99 23.22
C LEU A 338 5.56 12.78 24.42
N SER A 339 4.66 13.60 24.99
CA SER A 339 4.89 14.27 26.26
C SER A 339 4.75 13.29 27.42
N GLU A 340 5.30 13.63 28.59
CA GLU A 340 5.16 12.81 29.80
C GLU A 340 3.70 12.55 30.19
N LYS A 341 2.81 13.53 29.93
CA LYS A 341 1.35 13.36 30.10
C LYS A 341 0.81 12.27 29.18
N LEU A 342 1.15 12.32 27.88
CA LEU A 342 0.69 11.33 26.93
C LEU A 342 1.25 9.93 27.23
N LYS A 343 2.52 9.84 27.67
CA LYS A 343 3.12 8.58 28.11
C LYS A 343 2.37 7.99 29.31
N ALA A 344 2.05 8.81 30.32
CA ALA A 344 1.30 8.37 31.48
C ALA A 344 -0.11 7.85 31.10
N MET A 345 -0.83 8.58 30.24
CA MET A 345 -2.13 8.15 29.75
C MET A 345 -2.05 6.87 28.90
N LEU A 346 -1.01 6.74 28.07
CA LEU A 346 -0.81 5.53 27.26
C LEU A 346 -0.48 4.32 28.14
N ALA A 347 0.21 4.49 29.25
CA ALA A 347 0.56 3.42 30.18
C ALA A 347 -0.64 2.92 31.00
N ASP A 348 -1.64 3.77 31.24
CA ASP A 348 -2.82 3.43 32.02
C ASP A 348 -3.81 2.61 31.17
N GLU A 349 -4.14 1.41 31.65
CA GLU A 349 -5.08 0.51 30.99
C GLU A 349 -6.52 1.03 31.00
N ASN A 350 -6.86 1.94 31.92
CA ASN A 350 -8.21 2.52 32.03
C ASN A 350 -8.40 3.76 31.14
N THR A 351 -7.34 4.29 30.52
CA THR A 351 -7.47 5.41 29.58
C THR A 351 -8.23 4.98 28.34
N GLU A 352 -9.39 5.61 28.13
CA GLU A 352 -10.19 5.38 26.93
C GLU A 352 -9.54 6.00 25.68
N LYS A 353 -9.94 5.51 24.51
CA LYS A 353 -9.42 5.99 23.24
C LYS A 353 -9.71 7.46 23.01
N GLU A 354 -10.91 7.90 23.39
CA GLU A 354 -11.39 9.27 23.27
C GLU A 354 -10.53 10.22 24.10
N ASP A 355 -10.20 9.84 25.34
CA ASP A 355 -9.35 10.64 26.24
C ASP A 355 -7.94 10.81 25.66
N LEU A 356 -7.38 9.72 25.13
CA LEU A 356 -6.06 9.77 24.49
C LEU A 356 -6.09 10.63 23.21
N ARG A 357 -7.14 10.51 22.40
CA ARG A 357 -7.35 11.34 21.22
C ARG A 357 -7.40 12.81 21.58
N ASP A 358 -8.23 13.16 22.56
CA ASP A 358 -8.39 14.55 22.99
C ASP A 358 -7.06 15.10 23.56
N ALA A 359 -6.35 14.31 24.37
CA ALA A 359 -5.04 14.71 24.88
C ALA A 359 -3.98 14.93 23.78
N ILE A 360 -4.04 14.18 22.67
CA ILE A 360 -3.15 14.35 21.52
C ILE A 360 -3.48 15.64 20.76
N TYR A 361 -4.78 15.90 20.49
CA TYR A 361 -5.19 16.96 19.56
C TYR A 361 -5.61 18.27 20.24
N ASP A 362 -5.89 18.27 21.54
CA ASP A 362 -6.08 19.51 22.34
C ASP A 362 -4.74 20.19 22.70
N GLY A 363 -3.62 19.50 22.46
CA GLY A 363 -2.28 20.02 22.72
C GLY A 363 -1.65 20.71 21.49
N ASP A 364 -0.31 20.61 21.40
CA ASP A 364 0.48 21.23 20.34
C ASP A 364 0.48 20.44 19.01
N THR A 365 -0.29 19.36 18.89
CA THR A 365 -0.32 18.53 17.70
C THR A 365 -1.22 19.14 16.62
N LYS A 366 -0.62 19.54 15.50
CA LYS A 366 -1.38 19.90 14.30
C LYS A 366 -1.86 18.64 13.60
N THR A 367 -3.16 18.61 13.30
CA THR A 367 -3.73 17.54 12.49
C THR A 367 -3.26 17.63 11.04
N LEU A 368 -3.33 16.52 10.30
CA LEU A 368 -3.06 16.52 8.85
C LEU A 368 -3.88 17.59 8.10
N LEU A 369 -5.13 17.82 8.52
CA LEU A 369 -5.99 18.83 7.91
C LEU A 369 -5.50 20.25 8.18
N GLN A 370 -5.05 20.54 9.40
CA GLN A 370 -4.50 21.86 9.75
C GLN A 370 -3.23 22.17 8.95
N ASP A 371 -2.28 21.25 8.90
CA ASP A 371 -1.05 21.38 8.12
C ASP A 371 -1.36 21.57 6.63
N ALA A 372 -2.31 20.78 6.11
CA ALA A 372 -2.74 20.84 4.73
C ALA A 372 -3.34 22.22 4.36
N LEU A 373 -4.24 22.73 5.21
CA LEU A 373 -4.87 24.05 4.99
C LEU A 373 -3.85 25.20 5.10
N GLU A 374 -2.85 25.10 5.97
CA GLU A 374 -1.75 26.07 6.02
C GLU A 374 -0.96 26.08 4.71
N LYS A 375 -0.72 24.91 4.09
CA LYS A 375 -0.05 24.78 2.80
C LYS A 375 -0.89 25.32 1.63
N VAL A 376 -2.24 25.24 1.71
CA VAL A 376 -3.12 25.93 0.75
C VAL A 376 -2.97 27.44 0.85
N ILE A 377 -3.01 27.99 2.06
CA ILE A 377 -2.83 29.43 2.29
C ILE A 377 -1.48 29.90 1.76
N ALA A 378 -0.42 29.11 1.98
CA ALA A 378 0.93 29.40 1.47
C ALA A 378 1.06 29.22 -0.06
N GLY A 379 0.04 28.69 -0.74
CA GLY A 379 0.02 28.49 -2.19
C GLY A 379 0.92 27.37 -2.68
N TYR A 380 1.17 26.37 -1.85
CA TYR A 380 1.87 25.14 -2.25
C TYR A 380 0.95 24.15 -2.94
N THR A 381 -0.31 24.05 -2.52
CA THR A 381 -1.28 23.12 -3.07
C THR A 381 -2.67 23.74 -3.14
N THR A 382 -3.67 22.98 -3.54
CA THR A 382 -5.06 23.45 -3.65
C THR A 382 -5.97 22.78 -2.65
N PHE A 383 -7.13 23.39 -2.41
CA PHE A 383 -8.17 22.79 -1.60
C PHE A 383 -8.67 21.45 -2.19
N GLN A 384 -8.81 21.38 -3.52
CA GLN A 384 -9.24 20.15 -4.21
C GLN A 384 -8.26 18.98 -4.01
N GLU A 385 -6.94 19.27 -4.02
CA GLU A 385 -5.94 18.24 -3.74
C GLU A 385 -6.03 17.75 -2.30
N ILE A 386 -6.20 18.66 -1.34
CA ILE A 386 -6.36 18.28 0.06
C ILE A 386 -7.60 17.43 0.26
N TYR A 387 -8.73 17.82 -0.29
CA TYR A 387 -9.99 17.08 -0.19
C TYR A 387 -9.88 15.65 -0.76
N ARG A 388 -8.97 15.44 -1.71
CA ARG A 388 -8.69 14.11 -2.30
C ARG A 388 -7.84 13.22 -1.41
N VAL A 389 -6.91 13.79 -0.64
CA VAL A 389 -5.87 13.02 0.09
C VAL A 389 -6.03 13.03 1.61
N VAL A 390 -6.74 14.02 2.16
CA VAL A 390 -6.99 14.13 3.61
C VAL A 390 -8.46 13.84 3.88
N ASP A 391 -8.70 12.92 4.81
CA ASP A 391 -10.06 12.63 5.27
C ASP A 391 -10.53 13.81 6.14
N ILE A 392 -11.58 14.48 5.70
CA ILE A 392 -12.25 15.51 6.48
C ILE A 392 -13.29 14.81 7.35
N ASP A 393 -13.25 15.07 8.65
CA ASP A 393 -14.21 14.51 9.60
C ASP A 393 -15.64 14.79 9.16
N VAL A 394 -16.48 13.74 9.12
CA VAL A 394 -17.86 13.82 8.62
C VAL A 394 -18.70 14.77 9.46
N ASP A 395 -18.47 14.83 10.76
CA ASP A 395 -19.23 15.70 11.66
C ASP A 395 -18.78 17.16 11.53
N LEU A 396 -17.49 17.39 11.29
CA LEU A 396 -16.98 18.71 10.92
C LEU A 396 -17.61 19.20 9.61
N ASP A 397 -17.64 18.35 8.57
CA ASP A 397 -18.23 18.68 7.28
C ASP A 397 -19.73 18.99 7.39
N LYS A 398 -20.49 18.14 8.12
CA LYS A 398 -21.92 18.39 8.43
C LYS A 398 -22.12 19.67 9.22
N SER A 399 -21.28 19.95 10.21
CA SER A 399 -21.35 21.17 11.02
C SER A 399 -21.16 22.41 10.16
N ILE A 400 -20.16 22.41 9.27
CA ILE A 400 -19.89 23.51 8.34
C ILE A 400 -21.07 23.71 7.38
N LYS A 401 -21.58 22.64 6.75
CA LYS A 401 -22.73 22.68 5.84
C LYS A 401 -23.97 23.20 6.53
N LYS A 402 -24.26 22.73 7.75
CA LYS A 402 -25.36 23.21 8.58
C LYS A 402 -25.25 24.70 8.89
N SER A 403 -24.05 25.19 9.25
CA SER A 403 -23.79 26.62 9.51
C SER A 403 -24.01 27.50 8.28
N MET A 404 -23.90 26.93 7.07
CA MET A 404 -24.14 27.60 5.79
C MET A 404 -25.58 27.51 5.31
N GLY A 405 -26.47 26.82 6.05
CA GLY A 405 -27.87 26.60 5.65
C GLY A 405 -28.03 25.63 4.49
N ILE A 406 -27.03 24.81 4.18
CA ILE A 406 -27.09 23.77 3.15
C ILE A 406 -27.76 22.53 3.77
N LYS A 407 -28.89 22.09 3.20
CA LYS A 407 -29.53 20.84 3.62
C LYS A 407 -28.64 19.66 3.18
N VAL A 408 -28.36 18.74 4.10
CA VAL A 408 -27.47 17.59 3.87
C VAL A 408 -27.98 16.68 2.74
N GLU A 409 -29.29 16.70 2.47
CA GLU A 409 -29.95 15.91 1.41
C GLU A 409 -29.61 16.35 -0.03
N ASP A 410 -29.15 17.58 -0.22
CA ASP A 410 -28.79 18.08 -1.56
C ASP A 410 -27.39 17.62 -2.04
N ASP A 411 -26.60 17.01 -1.18
CA ASP A 411 -25.21 16.63 -1.49
C ASP A 411 -25.07 15.31 -2.27
N ILE A 412 -26.03 14.41 -2.20
CA ILE A 412 -26.02 13.19 -3.03
C ILE A 412 -26.13 13.57 -4.52
N LYS A 413 -26.82 14.68 -4.82
CA LYS A 413 -26.92 15.23 -6.19
C LYS A 413 -25.68 16.04 -6.61
N ASN A 414 -24.93 16.62 -5.66
CA ASN A 414 -23.76 17.47 -5.96
C ASN A 414 -22.41 16.73 -5.93
N HIS A 415 -22.33 15.51 -5.39
CA HIS A 415 -21.20 14.59 -5.64
C HIS A 415 -21.03 14.27 -7.13
N ASN A 416 -22.06 14.55 -7.94
CA ASN A 416 -21.96 14.59 -9.40
C ASN A 416 -21.15 15.79 -9.96
N TYR A 417 -20.70 16.75 -9.15
CA TYR A 417 -19.93 17.90 -9.69
C TYR A 417 -18.50 17.49 -10.06
N THR A 418 -17.88 16.60 -9.27
CA THR A 418 -16.60 15.97 -9.65
C THR A 418 -16.77 14.88 -10.71
N ALA A 419 -17.94 14.25 -10.78
CA ALA A 419 -18.28 13.27 -11.83
C ALA A 419 -18.63 13.95 -13.16
N ASN A 420 -19.22 15.14 -13.15
CA ASN A 420 -19.60 15.87 -14.39
C ASN A 420 -18.43 16.55 -15.10
N LEU A 421 -17.36 16.93 -14.38
CA LEU A 421 -16.10 17.34 -15.03
C LEU A 421 -15.40 16.18 -15.73
N LYS A 422 -15.66 14.92 -15.31
CA LYS A 422 -15.16 13.71 -15.99
C LYS A 422 -16.08 13.20 -17.11
N ARG A 423 -17.36 13.59 -17.15
CA ARG A 423 -18.31 13.07 -18.16
C ARG A 423 -18.27 13.81 -19.50
N GLN A 424 -17.76 15.01 -19.56
CA GLN A 424 -17.58 15.71 -20.85
C GLN A 424 -16.37 15.21 -21.64
N ASP A 425 -15.36 14.62 -20.95
CA ASP A 425 -14.17 14.06 -21.63
C ASP A 425 -14.28 12.56 -21.90
N LEU A 426 -15.31 11.85 -21.39
CA LEU A 426 -15.47 10.40 -21.46
C LEU A 426 -16.54 9.89 -22.44
N ALA A 427 -17.13 10.77 -23.24
CA ALA A 427 -18.13 10.37 -24.25
C ALA A 427 -17.55 9.49 -25.39
N ASN A 428 -16.25 9.20 -25.38
CA ASN A 428 -15.56 8.40 -26.40
C ASN A 428 -14.70 7.24 -25.86
N SER A 429 -14.97 6.69 -24.68
CA SER A 429 -14.22 5.52 -24.19
C SER A 429 -15.10 4.52 -23.45
N SER A 430 -14.93 3.26 -23.81
CA SER A 430 -15.58 2.02 -23.39
C SER A 430 -15.83 1.82 -21.87
N PRO A 431 -16.67 0.88 -21.46
CA PRO A 431 -17.29 0.81 -20.14
C PRO A 431 -16.29 0.60 -18.99
N VAL A 432 -16.46 1.39 -17.95
CA VAL A 432 -15.67 1.31 -16.72
C VAL A 432 -16.36 0.35 -15.74
N VAL A 433 -15.66 -0.71 -15.37
CA VAL A 433 -16.07 -1.60 -14.29
C VAL A 433 -15.79 -0.92 -12.95
N TYR A 434 -16.83 -0.71 -12.16
CA TYR A 434 -16.72 -0.17 -10.81
C TYR A 434 -16.34 -1.28 -9.84
N TYR A 435 -15.19 -1.14 -9.17
CA TYR A 435 -14.90 -1.91 -7.95
C TYR A 435 -15.60 -1.25 -6.76
N VAL A 436 -16.58 -1.92 -6.22
CA VAL A 436 -17.19 -1.54 -4.93
C VAL A 436 -16.22 -1.95 -3.82
N ASN A 437 -15.81 -0.99 -3.01
CA ASN A 437 -14.91 -1.22 -1.88
C ASN A 437 -15.71 -1.89 -0.75
N SER A 438 -15.46 -3.17 -0.49
CA SER A 438 -16.23 -4.05 0.39
C SER A 438 -15.99 -3.87 1.90
N ASN A 439 -15.54 -2.70 2.36
CA ASN A 439 -15.24 -2.46 3.77
C ASN A 439 -16.23 -1.55 4.50
N LYS A 440 -17.52 -1.58 4.13
CA LYS A 440 -18.60 -1.08 5.00
C LYS A 440 -19.89 -1.86 4.65
N ILE A 441 -20.05 -2.99 5.28
CA ILE A 441 -21.38 -3.61 5.45
C ILE A 441 -21.72 -3.39 6.93
N PRO A 442 -22.71 -2.55 7.26
CA PRO A 442 -23.37 -2.66 8.55
C PRO A 442 -24.20 -3.95 8.51
N MET A 443 -23.97 -4.85 9.44
CA MET A 443 -24.97 -5.88 9.77
C MET A 443 -26.07 -5.15 10.53
N ASP A 444 -27.26 -5.15 9.96
CA ASP A 444 -28.58 -5.35 10.52
C ASP A 444 -29.67 -4.52 9.81
N ASP A 445 -30.71 -5.23 9.35
CA ASP A 445 -32.13 -4.81 9.19
C ASP A 445 -32.56 -3.82 8.09
N ASP A 446 -32.08 -3.91 6.83
CA ASP A 446 -32.73 -3.15 5.74
C ASP A 446 -32.74 -3.88 4.38
N PHE A 447 -33.15 -5.18 4.40
CA PHE A 447 -33.42 -5.90 3.13
C PHE A 447 -34.79 -5.57 2.54
N ASP A 448 -35.72 -5.03 3.33
CA ASP A 448 -37.10 -4.74 2.89
C ASP A 448 -37.22 -3.48 2.00
N GLU A 449 -36.25 -2.58 1.99
CA GLU A 449 -36.26 -1.39 1.10
C GLU A 449 -35.70 -1.66 -0.30
N LEU A 450 -34.83 -2.65 -0.44
CA LEU A 450 -34.27 -3.01 -1.74
C LEU A 450 -35.28 -3.74 -2.63
N ASP A 451 -36.12 -4.60 -2.03
CA ASP A 451 -37.19 -5.30 -2.74
C ASP A 451 -38.33 -4.38 -3.18
N LYS A 452 -38.58 -3.28 -2.45
CA LYS A 452 -39.52 -2.24 -2.89
C LYS A 452 -39.02 -1.42 -4.07
N LEU A 453 -37.71 -1.11 -4.13
CA LEU A 453 -37.13 -0.39 -5.24
C LEU A 453 -37.01 -1.22 -6.52
N ILE A 454 -37.00 -2.54 -6.41
CA ILE A 454 -36.98 -3.45 -7.55
C ILE A 454 -38.39 -3.61 -8.11
N SER A 455 -39.41 -3.71 -7.24
CA SER A 455 -40.82 -3.87 -7.65
C SER A 455 -41.42 -2.59 -8.26
N GLU A 456 -40.95 -1.39 -7.89
CA GLU A 456 -41.41 -0.12 -8.49
C GLU A 456 -40.86 0.16 -9.88
N LYS A 457 -39.82 -0.59 -10.33
CA LYS A 457 -39.22 -0.44 -11.67
C LYS A 457 -39.74 -1.45 -12.70
N GLU A 458 -40.48 -2.46 -12.30
CA GLU A 458 -41.11 -3.42 -13.22
C GLU A 458 -42.38 -2.88 -13.88
N ASP A 459 -42.96 -1.76 -13.38
CA ASP A 459 -44.18 -1.15 -13.96
C ASP A 459 -43.92 -0.06 -15.01
N GLU A 460 -42.65 0.32 -15.28
CA GLU A 460 -42.30 1.22 -16.39
C GLU A 460 -41.62 0.41 -17.52
N GLY A 461 -42.46 -0.08 -18.44
CA GLY A 461 -42.11 -0.88 -19.60
C GLY A 461 -40.82 -0.48 -20.32
N LEU A 462 -39.81 -1.28 -20.14
CA LEU A 462 -38.62 -1.38 -21.00
C LEU A 462 -38.49 -2.87 -21.38
N GLU A 463 -39.28 -3.29 -22.35
CA GLU A 463 -38.96 -4.44 -23.19
C GLU A 463 -37.76 -4.01 -24.04
N ASP A 464 -36.61 -4.60 -23.79
CA ASP A 464 -35.48 -4.96 -24.68
C ASP A 464 -34.17 -4.92 -23.86
N GLY A 465 -33.64 -6.12 -23.53
CA GLY A 465 -32.24 -6.24 -23.14
C GLY A 465 -31.91 -7.07 -21.90
N LEU A 466 -32.68 -8.09 -21.55
CA LEU A 466 -32.36 -9.02 -20.46
C LEU A 466 -32.42 -10.49 -20.88
N ASP A 467 -31.68 -10.84 -21.96
CA ASP A 467 -31.50 -12.23 -22.41
C ASP A 467 -30.08 -12.75 -22.14
N ILE A 468 -29.48 -12.55 -20.97
CA ILE A 468 -28.16 -13.13 -20.62
C ILE A 468 -28.11 -13.83 -19.24
N PHE A 469 -29.22 -14.00 -18.51
CA PHE A 469 -29.16 -14.69 -17.21
C PHE A 469 -30.21 -15.80 -17.01
N GLU A 470 -30.49 -16.60 -18.04
CA GLU A 470 -31.13 -17.90 -17.86
C GLU A 470 -30.27 -19.00 -18.52
N ASN A 471 -29.16 -19.37 -17.87
CA ASN A 471 -28.63 -20.72 -18.01
C ASN A 471 -28.79 -21.40 -16.65
N ASN A 472 -29.88 -22.13 -16.51
CA ASN A 472 -30.19 -23.05 -15.45
C ASN A 472 -29.00 -23.99 -15.21
N ILE A 473 -28.27 -23.82 -14.13
CA ILE A 473 -27.39 -24.86 -13.59
C ILE A 473 -28.28 -25.74 -12.71
N ASP A 474 -28.68 -26.89 -13.26
CA ASP A 474 -29.37 -27.95 -12.54
C ASP A 474 -28.44 -28.58 -11.51
N LEU A 475 -28.53 -28.16 -10.26
CA LEU A 475 -27.72 -28.65 -9.13
C LEU A 475 -28.10 -30.07 -8.66
N THR A 476 -29.09 -30.73 -9.28
CA THR A 476 -29.53 -32.08 -8.88
C THR A 476 -28.75 -33.20 -9.56
N ALA A 477 -27.82 -32.88 -10.49
CA ALA A 477 -27.08 -33.89 -11.28
C ALA A 477 -25.65 -34.14 -10.80
N ILE A 478 -25.17 -33.53 -9.71
CA ILE A 478 -23.80 -33.79 -9.19
C ILE A 478 -23.87 -35.01 -8.24
N LYS A 479 -23.72 -36.18 -8.82
CA LYS A 479 -23.36 -37.36 -8.02
C LYS A 479 -21.88 -37.23 -7.59
N PRO A 480 -21.55 -37.49 -6.31
CA PRO A 480 -20.15 -37.48 -5.87
C PRO A 480 -19.36 -38.53 -6.65
N ASN A 481 -18.35 -38.10 -7.37
CA ASN A 481 -17.44 -38.99 -8.08
C ASN A 481 -16.46 -39.60 -7.07
N THR A 482 -16.76 -40.80 -6.56
CA THR A 482 -15.95 -41.55 -5.59
C THR A 482 -14.65 -42.09 -6.19
N ASN A 483 -14.40 -41.93 -7.51
CA ASN A 483 -13.22 -42.50 -8.19
C ASN A 483 -11.98 -41.59 -8.14
N LEU A 484 -12.04 -40.40 -7.52
CA LEU A 484 -10.89 -39.50 -7.41
C LEU A 484 -9.97 -39.82 -6.20
N LEU A 485 -10.44 -40.61 -5.24
CA LEU A 485 -9.65 -41.00 -4.04
C LEU A 485 -8.72 -42.18 -4.28
N ASP A 486 -9.08 -43.10 -5.20
CA ASP A 486 -8.28 -44.34 -5.39
C ASP A 486 -7.08 -44.13 -6.33
N ASN A 487 -7.11 -43.18 -7.24
CA ASN A 487 -5.98 -42.91 -8.16
C ASN A 487 -4.87 -42.01 -7.56
N ASP A 488 -5.19 -41.23 -6.50
CA ASP A 488 -4.21 -40.33 -5.89
C ASP A 488 -3.38 -40.97 -4.80
N LEU A 489 -3.88 -42.09 -4.21
CA LEU A 489 -3.13 -42.85 -3.18
C LEU A 489 -2.04 -43.74 -3.79
N SER A 490 -2.23 -44.23 -5.01
CA SER A 490 -1.20 -45.02 -5.70
C SER A 490 0.01 -44.18 -6.15
N SER A 491 -0.21 -42.87 -6.46
CA SER A 491 0.87 -41.98 -6.82
C SER A 491 1.70 -41.48 -5.62
N LEU A 492 1.21 -41.66 -4.39
CA LEU A 492 1.96 -41.35 -3.15
C LEU A 492 2.89 -42.50 -2.72
N SER A 493 2.62 -43.74 -3.15
CA SER A 493 3.49 -44.87 -2.88
C SER A 493 4.77 -44.84 -3.72
N ASP A 494 4.70 -44.30 -4.93
CA ASP A 494 5.85 -44.22 -5.85
C ASP A 494 6.86 -43.11 -5.49
N LEU A 495 6.43 -42.12 -4.67
CA LEU A 495 7.29 -41.05 -4.16
C LEU A 495 8.00 -41.40 -2.84
N ALA A 496 7.65 -42.53 -2.21
CA ALA A 496 8.22 -42.98 -0.92
C ALA A 496 9.48 -43.86 -1.04
N THR A 497 9.96 -44.13 -2.24
CA THR A 497 11.08 -45.08 -2.45
C THR A 497 12.47 -44.51 -2.13
N ASP A 498 12.62 -43.22 -1.87
CA ASP A 498 13.93 -42.63 -1.55
C ASP A 498 14.09 -42.18 -0.08
N VAL A 499 13.16 -42.59 0.80
CA VAL A 499 13.25 -42.26 2.23
C VAL A 499 13.25 -43.59 3.02
N ASP A 500 14.27 -43.79 3.86
CA ASP A 500 14.40 -44.94 4.77
C ASP A 500 13.19 -44.98 5.72
N THR A 501 12.21 -45.83 5.37
CA THR A 501 10.92 -46.00 6.06
C THR A 501 10.91 -47.13 7.07
N SER A 502 12.07 -47.53 7.62
CA SER A 502 12.21 -48.68 8.51
C SER A 502 11.41 -48.61 9.82
N ASN A 503 10.68 -47.52 10.09
CA ASN A 503 9.90 -47.33 11.32
C ASN A 503 8.45 -46.90 11.14
N ILE A 504 7.85 -47.08 9.96
CA ILE A 504 6.43 -46.74 9.75
C ILE A 504 5.69 -47.96 9.20
N SER A 505 4.98 -48.67 10.06
CA SER A 505 4.05 -49.75 9.66
C SER A 505 2.66 -49.14 9.41
N LEU A 506 2.24 -49.09 8.15
CA LEU A 506 0.86 -48.81 7.78
C LEU A 506 0.13 -50.12 7.55
N GLU A 507 -0.81 -50.49 8.44
CA GLU A 507 -1.76 -51.57 8.17
C GLU A 507 -2.88 -51.08 7.23
N PRO A 508 -3.30 -51.87 6.25
CA PRO A 508 -4.38 -51.46 5.33
C PRO A 508 -5.74 -51.52 6.04
N ILE A 509 -6.47 -50.42 5.99
CA ILE A 509 -7.84 -50.29 6.50
C ILE A 509 -8.77 -51.09 5.58
N LYS A 510 -9.37 -52.16 6.11
CA LYS A 510 -10.42 -52.94 5.42
C LYS A 510 -11.71 -52.12 5.36
N GLN A 511 -12.32 -52.07 4.17
CA GLN A 511 -13.65 -51.47 3.94
C GLN A 511 -14.72 -52.21 4.75
N GLU A 512 -15.34 -51.56 5.72
CA GLU A 512 -16.65 -51.95 6.25
C GLU A 512 -17.63 -50.76 6.06
N ASN A 513 -18.75 -51.07 5.43
CA ASN A 513 -19.84 -50.14 5.15
C ASN A 513 -20.60 -49.79 6.44
N ASN A 514 -20.81 -48.54 6.69
CA ASN A 514 -21.54 -47.81 7.74
C ASN A 514 -20.65 -47.19 8.80
N LEU A 515 -20.21 -45.98 8.51
CA LEU A 515 -19.41 -45.16 9.42
C LEU A 515 -20.26 -44.06 10.03
N ASP A 516 -20.28 -44.00 11.36
CA ASP A 516 -20.93 -42.96 12.16
C ASP A 516 -20.01 -41.72 12.19
N LEU A 517 -20.45 -40.64 11.53
CA LEU A 517 -19.69 -39.43 11.24
C LEU A 517 -19.09 -38.72 12.48
N ASN A 518 -19.53 -39.06 13.71
CA ASN A 518 -19.02 -38.42 14.93
C ASN A 518 -17.77 -39.09 15.52
N GLN A 519 -17.44 -40.36 15.15
CA GLN A 519 -16.22 -40.99 15.64
C GLN A 519 -14.99 -40.76 14.75
N ASP A 520 -15.21 -40.43 13.49
CA ASP A 520 -14.11 -40.19 12.54
C ASP A 520 -13.46 -38.81 12.63
N ASN A 521 -14.21 -37.79 13.08
CA ASN A 521 -13.64 -36.47 13.29
C ASN A 521 -12.50 -36.45 14.32
N ASN A 522 -12.58 -37.30 15.35
CA ASN A 522 -11.50 -37.39 16.34
C ASN A 522 -10.25 -38.06 15.79
N LYS A 523 -10.38 -39.08 14.90
CA LYS A 523 -9.22 -39.71 14.25
C LYS A 523 -8.54 -38.81 13.22
N ILE A 524 -9.32 -37.98 12.53
CA ILE A 524 -8.77 -37.00 11.57
C ILE A 524 -8.04 -35.88 12.32
N LEU A 525 -8.55 -35.44 13.47
CA LEU A 525 -7.87 -34.50 14.35
C LEU A 525 -6.57 -35.05 14.94
N GLU A 526 -6.54 -36.35 15.36
CA GLU A 526 -5.30 -37.00 15.78
C GLU A 526 -4.25 -37.11 14.67
N ILE A 527 -4.66 -37.32 13.41
CA ILE A 527 -3.74 -37.35 12.27
C ILE A 527 -3.19 -35.92 12.00
N ILE A 528 -4.00 -34.90 12.17
CA ILE A 528 -3.55 -33.51 12.02
C ILE A 528 -2.58 -33.12 13.14
N ASP A 529 -2.80 -33.55 14.38
CA ASP A 529 -1.92 -33.29 15.51
C ASP A 529 -0.57 -34.00 15.38
N VAL A 530 -0.54 -35.23 14.85
CA VAL A 530 0.71 -35.95 14.59
C VAL A 530 1.60 -35.26 13.55
N PHE A 531 1.00 -34.50 12.63
CA PHE A 531 1.74 -33.69 11.64
C PHE A 531 2.10 -32.28 12.13
N SER A 532 1.46 -31.77 13.20
CA SER A 532 1.76 -30.46 13.76
C SER A 532 2.96 -30.48 14.73
N ASP A 533 3.26 -31.64 15.33
CA ASP A 533 4.37 -31.79 16.30
C ASP A 533 5.72 -32.16 15.67
N LYS A 534 5.78 -32.40 14.36
CA LYS A 534 7.04 -32.65 13.65
C LYS A 534 7.52 -31.39 12.95
N ASP A 535 8.76 -31.03 13.31
CA ASP A 535 9.57 -29.93 12.81
C ASP A 535 9.17 -29.46 11.40
N ASP A 536 8.83 -28.16 11.26
CA ASP A 536 8.38 -27.47 10.04
C ASP A 536 9.28 -27.65 8.79
N SER A 537 10.48 -28.23 8.99
CA SER A 537 11.42 -28.50 7.91
C SER A 537 10.90 -29.57 6.90
N TYR A 538 10.03 -30.48 7.32
CA TYR A 538 9.48 -31.52 6.45
C TYR A 538 8.37 -31.03 5.52
N LEU A 539 7.61 -30.00 5.97
CA LEU A 539 6.52 -29.40 5.17
C LEU A 539 7.04 -28.42 4.11
N LYS A 540 8.28 -27.93 4.25
CA LYS A 540 8.92 -27.01 3.28
C LYS A 540 9.43 -27.71 2.01
N ILE A 541 9.58 -29.03 2.02
CA ILE A 541 10.18 -29.76 0.90
C ILE A 541 9.16 -30.12 -0.20
N HIS A 542 7.84 -30.03 0.05
CA HIS A 542 6.84 -30.42 -0.95
C HIS A 542 5.62 -29.48 -1.01
N PRO A 543 5.59 -28.53 -1.99
CA PRO A 543 4.46 -27.62 -2.19
C PRO A 543 3.10 -28.29 -2.41
N LEU A 544 3.09 -29.52 -2.94
CA LEU A 544 1.89 -30.33 -3.15
C LEU A 544 1.21 -30.77 -1.84
N ILE A 545 2.00 -31.05 -0.79
CA ILE A 545 1.46 -31.46 0.51
C ILE A 545 0.79 -30.25 1.21
N GLN A 546 1.36 -29.07 1.11
CA GLN A 546 0.75 -27.85 1.63
C GLN A 546 -0.56 -27.51 0.93
N ARG A 547 -0.61 -27.68 -0.39
CA ARG A 547 -1.83 -27.41 -1.17
C ARG A 547 -2.95 -28.38 -0.82
N LYS A 548 -2.64 -29.68 -0.65
CA LYS A 548 -3.62 -30.70 -0.22
C LYS A 548 -4.10 -30.51 1.22
N LYS A 549 -3.22 -30.06 2.13
CA LYS A 549 -3.60 -29.70 3.51
C LYS A 549 -4.61 -28.55 3.54
N LEU A 550 -4.41 -27.51 2.73
CA LEU A 550 -5.34 -26.39 2.59
C LEU A 550 -6.68 -26.83 1.97
N GLU A 551 -6.66 -27.65 0.93
CA GLU A 551 -7.89 -28.18 0.29
C GLU A 551 -8.71 -29.05 1.26
N ILE A 552 -8.07 -29.82 2.13
CA ILE A 552 -8.75 -30.64 3.17
C ILE A 552 -9.34 -29.74 4.26
N ILE A 553 -8.63 -28.72 4.72
CA ILE A 553 -9.11 -27.75 5.72
C ILE A 553 -10.29 -26.97 5.18
N ASP A 554 -10.25 -26.49 3.94
CA ASP A 554 -11.36 -25.79 3.29
C ASP A 554 -12.58 -26.71 3.07
N SER A 555 -12.36 -27.98 2.73
CA SER A 555 -13.42 -28.98 2.60
C SER A 555 -14.08 -29.33 3.96
N LEU A 556 -13.32 -29.30 5.05
CA LEU A 556 -13.84 -29.51 6.41
C LEU A 556 -14.60 -28.27 6.92
N ASN A 557 -14.10 -27.09 6.70
CA ASN A 557 -14.77 -25.85 7.08
C ASN A 557 -16.10 -25.65 6.34
N ASN A 558 -16.20 -26.06 5.07
CA ASN A 558 -17.44 -26.03 4.30
C ASN A 558 -18.46 -27.14 4.66
N LYS A 559 -18.13 -28.10 5.53
CA LYS A 559 -19.05 -29.14 6.03
C LYS A 559 -19.54 -28.90 7.46
N ILE A 560 -19.04 -27.84 8.12
CA ILE A 560 -19.38 -27.48 9.51
C ILE A 560 -20.36 -26.27 9.55
N ILE A 561 -20.69 -25.69 8.38
CA ILE A 561 -21.72 -24.65 8.27
C ILE A 561 -23.04 -25.28 7.75
#